data_6c551703aebcd37622952131ede6b468
#
_entry.id   6c551703aebcd37622952131ede6b468
#
_cell.length_a   1.000
_cell.length_b   1.000
_cell.length_c   1.000
_cell.angle_alpha   90.00
_cell.angle_beta   90.00
_cell.angle_gamma   90.00
#
_symmetry.space_group_name_H-M   'P 1'
#
loop_
_entity.id
_entity.type
_entity.pdbx_description
1 polymer ?
#
loop_
_entity_poly.entity_id
_entity_poly.type
_entity_poly.pdbx_seq_one_letter_code
_entity_poly.pdbx_strand_id
1 'polypeptide(L)'
;MLNVVILAAGLGKRMQSDLPKVLHTLAGKPMLAHVLDSARQLEPARVIVVVGHGADRVKQAFGGQDDLQFALQQPQQGTGHAVQQAVPLLLEGDGKDDVTLVLYGDVPLVQPETLRRLLDARGDGAAVLTEVLADSTGYGRIVRDAACNVCRIVEHKDASDAERAIKEVNTGILAAPTARLKDWLSRIDNNNAQGEYYLTLSLIHI
;
A
#
# COMPACT_ATOMS: atom_id res chain seq x y z
N MET A 1 2.07 -12.75 -13.55
CA MET A 1 3.03 -11.59 -13.53
C MET A 1 2.95 -10.86 -12.21
N LEU A 2 4.05 -10.24 -11.75
CA LEU A 2 4.06 -9.40 -10.54
C LEU A 2 4.00 -7.91 -10.93
N ASN A 3 2.97 -7.21 -10.47
CA ASN A 3 2.90 -5.76 -10.46
C ASN A 3 3.26 -5.24 -9.06
N VAL A 4 4.03 -4.18 -8.97
CA VAL A 4 4.29 -3.47 -7.72
C VAL A 4 3.73 -2.07 -7.81
N VAL A 5 2.84 -1.69 -6.90
CA VAL A 5 2.26 -0.35 -6.76
C VAL A 5 2.84 0.29 -5.50
N ILE A 6 3.52 1.43 -5.64
CA ILE A 6 4.12 2.15 -4.52
C ILE A 6 3.37 3.45 -4.29
N LEU A 7 2.74 3.60 -3.12
CA LEU A 7 1.99 4.78 -2.75
C LEU A 7 2.92 5.89 -2.28
N ALA A 8 2.99 6.98 -3.03
CA ALA A 8 3.86 8.13 -2.80
C ALA A 8 3.11 9.48 -2.94
N ALA A 9 1.77 9.47 -2.88
CA ALA A 9 0.92 10.64 -3.11
C ALA A 9 0.63 11.48 -1.87
N GLY A 10 1.02 11.01 -0.67
CA GLY A 10 0.66 11.61 0.61
C GLY A 10 1.25 13.01 0.82
N LEU A 11 0.48 13.89 1.48
CA LEU A 11 0.85 15.29 1.77
C LEU A 11 2.00 15.45 2.77
N GLY A 12 2.33 14.42 3.57
CA GLY A 12 3.42 14.50 4.53
C GLY A 12 3.29 15.62 5.59
N LYS A 13 2.06 16.06 5.94
CA LYS A 13 1.79 17.22 6.82
C LYS A 13 2.62 17.27 8.11
N ARG A 14 2.96 16.11 8.68
CA ARG A 14 3.77 16.00 9.91
C ARG A 14 5.24 16.34 9.71
N MET A 15 5.74 16.34 8.47
CA MET A 15 7.15 16.62 8.16
C MET A 15 7.51 18.12 8.21
N GLN A 16 6.50 19.01 8.20
CA GLN A 16 6.69 20.47 8.19
C GLN A 16 7.72 20.92 7.13
N SER A 17 7.65 20.35 5.94
CA SER A 17 8.58 20.55 4.84
C SER A 17 7.84 20.59 3.51
N ASP A 18 8.28 21.46 2.60
CA ASP A 18 7.79 21.53 1.22
C ASP A 18 8.28 20.37 0.35
N LEU A 19 9.27 19.62 0.84
CA LEU A 19 9.76 18.43 0.16
C LEU A 19 8.77 17.29 0.34
N PRO A 20 8.31 16.60 -0.74
CA PRO A 20 7.51 15.40 -0.62
C PRO A 20 8.14 14.39 0.35
N LYS A 21 7.32 13.80 1.25
CA LYS A 21 7.81 12.91 2.30
C LYS A 21 8.76 11.83 1.77
N VAL A 22 8.42 11.24 0.64
CA VAL A 22 9.17 10.14 0.01
C VAL A 22 10.54 10.54 -0.55
N LEU A 23 10.79 11.85 -0.70
CA LEU A 23 12.09 12.40 -1.14
C LEU A 23 13.03 12.74 0.02
N HIS A 24 12.55 12.73 1.27
CA HIS A 24 13.44 12.85 2.42
C HIS A 24 14.41 11.67 2.45
N THR A 25 15.65 11.95 2.84
CA THR A 25 16.73 10.97 2.78
C THR A 25 16.88 10.19 4.08
N LEU A 26 17.14 8.90 3.95
CA LEU A 26 17.62 8.01 4.99
C LEU A 26 18.98 7.47 4.53
N ALA A 27 20.03 7.66 5.33
CA ALA A 27 21.40 7.31 4.97
C ALA A 27 21.84 7.88 3.59
N GLY A 28 21.46 9.13 3.30
CA GLY A 28 21.85 9.83 2.09
C GLY A 28 21.05 9.49 0.82
N LYS A 29 20.04 8.60 0.92
CA LYS A 29 19.23 8.13 -0.20
C LYS A 29 17.74 8.39 0.06
N PRO A 30 16.94 8.90 -0.91
CA PRO A 30 15.51 9.11 -0.72
C PRO A 30 14.78 7.86 -0.22
N MET A 31 13.77 8.02 0.67
CA MET A 31 12.99 6.90 1.18
C MET A 31 12.38 6.05 0.05
N LEU A 32 11.83 6.70 -0.98
CA LEU A 32 11.28 5.99 -2.15
C LEU A 32 12.33 5.15 -2.87
N ALA A 33 13.60 5.62 -2.93
CA ALA A 33 14.65 4.86 -3.58
C ALA A 33 14.99 3.56 -2.83
N HIS A 34 14.91 3.56 -1.50
CA HIS A 34 15.06 2.32 -0.71
C HIS A 34 13.92 1.32 -1.00
N VAL A 35 12.67 1.82 -1.07
CA VAL A 35 11.51 0.98 -1.39
C VAL A 35 11.62 0.39 -2.80
N LEU A 36 12.04 1.21 -3.77
CA LEU A 36 12.29 0.76 -5.15
C LEU A 36 13.35 -0.33 -5.22
N ASP A 37 14.45 -0.20 -4.46
CA ASP A 37 15.50 -1.24 -4.43
C ASP A 37 14.98 -2.57 -3.88
N SER A 38 14.15 -2.52 -2.82
CA SER A 38 13.54 -3.72 -2.26
C SER A 38 12.54 -4.34 -3.23
N ALA A 39 11.72 -3.51 -3.90
CA ALA A 39 10.75 -3.94 -4.90
C ALA A 39 11.42 -4.62 -6.11
N ARG A 40 12.51 -4.03 -6.62
CA ARG A 40 13.25 -4.55 -7.79
C ARG A 40 13.86 -5.93 -7.56
N GLN A 41 14.22 -6.26 -6.31
CA GLN A 41 14.73 -7.58 -5.96
C GLN A 41 13.67 -8.70 -6.04
N LEU A 42 12.40 -8.35 -6.25
CA LEU A 42 11.32 -9.28 -6.55
C LEU A 42 11.14 -9.53 -8.06
N GLU A 43 11.93 -8.85 -8.89
CA GLU A 43 11.88 -8.94 -10.37
C GLU A 43 10.47 -8.69 -10.93
N PRO A 44 9.80 -7.58 -10.56
CA PRO A 44 8.44 -7.29 -10.99
C PRO A 44 8.39 -7.03 -12.50
N ALA A 45 7.30 -7.48 -13.14
CA ALA A 45 7.01 -7.16 -14.53
C ALA A 45 6.69 -5.68 -14.73
N ARG A 46 6.18 -5.02 -13.66
CA ARG A 46 5.85 -3.58 -13.67
C ARG A 46 5.99 -2.98 -12.28
N VAL A 47 6.55 -1.76 -12.22
CA VAL A 47 6.55 -0.91 -11.03
C VAL A 47 5.81 0.38 -11.33
N ILE A 48 4.78 0.70 -10.53
CA ILE A 48 3.95 1.88 -10.66
C ILE A 48 4.10 2.71 -9.39
N VAL A 49 4.52 3.97 -9.52
CA VAL A 49 4.61 4.92 -8.41
C VAL A 49 3.40 5.85 -8.48
N VAL A 50 2.53 5.79 -7.48
CA VAL A 50 1.39 6.69 -7.37
C VAL A 50 1.86 7.97 -6.72
N VAL A 51 1.84 9.06 -7.48
CA VAL A 51 2.27 10.40 -7.05
C VAL A 51 1.08 11.32 -6.89
N GLY A 52 1.21 12.36 -6.07
CA GLY A 52 0.14 13.33 -5.84
C GLY A 52 0.73 14.67 -5.45
N HIS A 53 0.79 15.00 -4.16
CA HIS A 53 1.45 16.21 -3.71
C HIS A 53 2.94 16.20 -4.09
N GLY A 54 3.39 17.26 -4.78
CA GLY A 54 4.76 17.36 -5.26
C GLY A 54 5.13 16.34 -6.35
N ALA A 55 4.14 15.88 -7.13
CA ALA A 55 4.33 14.89 -8.20
C ALA A 55 5.47 15.23 -9.15
N ASP A 56 5.62 16.51 -9.54
CA ASP A 56 6.68 16.94 -10.47
C ASP A 56 8.06 16.74 -9.88
N ARG A 57 8.25 17.00 -8.59
CA ARG A 57 9.53 16.76 -7.90
C ARG A 57 9.88 15.27 -7.84
N VAL A 58 8.89 14.41 -7.55
CA VAL A 58 9.10 12.96 -7.54
C VAL A 58 9.42 12.46 -8.94
N LYS A 59 8.67 12.90 -9.97
CA LYS A 59 8.96 12.56 -11.36
C LYS A 59 10.32 13.07 -11.82
N GLN A 60 10.72 14.27 -11.41
CA GLN A 60 12.05 14.80 -11.73
C GLN A 60 13.16 13.95 -11.11
N ALA A 61 12.99 13.49 -9.86
CA ALA A 61 13.97 12.67 -9.16
C ALA A 61 14.11 11.24 -9.72
N PHE A 62 13.04 10.67 -10.29
CA PHE A 62 12.98 9.26 -10.69
C PHE A 62 12.59 9.04 -12.16
N GLY A 63 12.20 10.07 -12.90
CA GLY A 63 11.63 9.96 -14.25
C GLY A 63 12.61 9.49 -15.35
N GLY A 64 13.92 9.44 -15.04
CA GLY A 64 14.91 8.83 -15.95
C GLY A 64 15.05 7.31 -15.82
N GLN A 65 14.16 6.64 -15.10
CA GLN A 65 14.20 5.20 -14.85
C GLN A 65 13.10 4.53 -15.70
N ASP A 66 13.50 3.82 -16.76
CA ASP A 66 12.59 3.26 -17.78
C ASP A 66 11.68 2.15 -17.23
N ASP A 67 12.03 1.55 -16.09
CA ASP A 67 11.26 0.52 -15.41
C ASP A 67 10.07 1.06 -14.59
N LEU A 68 9.96 2.39 -14.44
CA LEU A 68 8.91 3.03 -13.63
C LEU A 68 7.78 3.61 -14.49
N GLN A 69 6.55 3.39 -14.01
CA GLN A 69 5.36 4.09 -14.47
C GLN A 69 4.84 5.01 -13.36
N PHE A 70 4.27 6.16 -13.72
CA PHE A 70 3.70 7.09 -12.75
C PHE A 70 2.20 7.24 -12.94
N ALA A 71 1.43 7.02 -11.87
CA ALA A 71 0.01 7.33 -11.80
C ALA A 71 -0.20 8.59 -10.94
N LEU A 72 -1.05 9.51 -11.38
CA LEU A 72 -1.36 10.74 -10.64
C LEU A 72 -2.63 10.54 -9.83
N GLN A 73 -2.53 10.74 -8.51
CA GLN A 73 -3.68 10.84 -7.63
C GLN A 73 -4.03 12.30 -7.37
N GLN A 74 -5.16 12.75 -7.91
CA GLN A 74 -5.68 14.11 -7.70
C GLN A 74 -7.21 14.11 -7.80
N PRO A 75 -7.94 14.55 -6.74
CA PRO A 75 -7.43 14.87 -5.39
C PRO A 75 -7.01 13.62 -4.61
N GLN A 76 -6.34 13.82 -3.46
CA GLN A 76 -5.97 12.72 -2.55
C GLN A 76 -7.18 12.33 -1.69
N GLN A 77 -7.82 11.22 -2.01
CA GLN A 77 -9.03 10.71 -1.35
C GLN A 77 -8.82 9.37 -0.64
N GLY A 78 -7.63 9.12 -0.13
CA GLY A 78 -7.30 7.91 0.61
C GLY A 78 -6.46 6.90 -0.18
N THR A 79 -6.06 5.83 0.51
CA THR A 79 -5.13 4.82 -0.02
C THR A 79 -5.76 3.93 -1.09
N GLY A 80 -7.04 3.60 -0.95
CA GLY A 80 -7.79 2.87 -1.98
C GLY A 80 -7.89 3.67 -3.27
N HIS A 81 -8.24 4.98 -3.18
CA HIS A 81 -8.24 5.86 -4.34
C HIS A 81 -6.85 5.96 -5.00
N ALA A 82 -5.78 5.94 -4.21
CA ALA A 82 -4.42 5.92 -4.77
C ALA A 82 -4.16 4.68 -5.62
N VAL A 83 -4.53 3.49 -5.13
CA VAL A 83 -4.37 2.23 -5.89
C VAL A 83 -5.28 2.22 -7.12
N GLN A 84 -6.50 2.76 -7.04
CA GLN A 84 -7.40 2.89 -8.20
C GLN A 84 -6.74 3.67 -9.36
N GLN A 85 -5.92 4.70 -9.08
CA GLN A 85 -5.19 5.44 -10.12
C GLN A 85 -4.13 4.56 -10.83
N ALA A 86 -3.62 3.53 -10.17
CA ALA A 86 -2.66 2.61 -10.76
C ALA A 86 -3.33 1.51 -11.63
N VAL A 87 -4.62 1.25 -11.44
CA VAL A 87 -5.35 0.16 -12.13
C VAL A 87 -5.17 0.16 -13.65
N PRO A 88 -5.25 1.30 -14.38
CA PRO A 88 -5.07 1.31 -15.83
C PRO A 88 -3.66 0.92 -16.30
N LEU A 89 -2.68 0.93 -15.40
CA LEU A 89 -1.28 0.63 -15.70
C LEU A 89 -0.86 -0.79 -15.30
N LEU A 90 -1.73 -1.53 -14.59
CA LEU A 90 -1.45 -2.91 -14.18
C LEU A 90 -1.37 -3.82 -15.41
N LEU A 91 -0.35 -4.67 -15.42
CA LEU A 91 -0.23 -5.73 -16.42
C LEU A 91 -1.09 -6.92 -16.03
N GLU A 92 -1.81 -7.45 -17.00
CA GLU A 92 -2.54 -8.70 -16.90
C GLU A 92 -2.09 -9.61 -18.03
N GLY A 93 -1.67 -10.83 -17.66
CA GLY A 93 -1.35 -11.88 -18.63
C GLY A 93 -2.55 -12.79 -18.86
N ASP A 94 -2.30 -13.88 -19.59
CA ASP A 94 -3.30 -14.90 -19.87
C ASP A 94 -3.58 -15.81 -18.65
N GLY A 95 -2.90 -15.57 -17.52
CA GLY A 95 -2.90 -16.44 -16.35
C GLY A 95 -3.67 -15.88 -15.16
N LYS A 96 -4.24 -16.80 -14.36
CA LYS A 96 -4.87 -16.50 -13.07
C LYS A 96 -3.88 -16.05 -11.99
N ASP A 97 -2.57 -16.09 -12.29
CA ASP A 97 -1.48 -15.91 -11.32
C ASP A 97 -0.89 -14.50 -11.31
N ASP A 98 -1.60 -13.52 -11.90
CA ASP A 98 -1.16 -12.13 -11.84
C ASP A 98 -1.40 -11.56 -10.45
N VAL A 99 -0.34 -11.00 -9.87
CA VAL A 99 -0.32 -10.49 -8.50
C VAL A 99 0.00 -9.00 -8.51
N THR A 100 -0.70 -8.27 -7.67
CA THR A 100 -0.34 -6.88 -7.34
C THR A 100 0.10 -6.81 -5.88
N LEU A 101 1.34 -6.33 -5.69
CA LEU A 101 1.91 -5.99 -4.38
C LEU A 101 1.80 -4.47 -4.19
N VAL A 102 1.17 -4.04 -3.09
CA VAL A 102 1.06 -2.63 -2.73
C VAL A 102 2.03 -2.30 -1.60
N LEU A 103 2.87 -1.30 -1.84
CA LEU A 103 3.88 -0.80 -0.91
C LEU A 103 3.65 0.69 -0.63
N TYR A 104 4.31 1.19 0.42
CA TYR A 104 4.33 2.61 0.78
C TYR A 104 5.73 3.18 0.57
N GLY A 105 5.83 4.28 -0.16
CA GLY A 105 7.09 4.94 -0.50
C GLY A 105 7.83 5.56 0.69
N ASP A 106 7.18 5.63 1.85
CA ASP A 106 7.72 6.12 3.10
C ASP A 106 8.03 5.03 4.14
N VAL A 107 8.06 3.76 3.69
CA VAL A 107 8.46 2.58 4.49
C VAL A 107 9.78 2.00 3.94
N PRO A 108 10.91 2.73 4.11
CA PRO A 108 12.17 2.45 3.40
C PRO A 108 12.91 1.19 3.88
N LEU A 109 12.55 0.63 5.05
CA LEU A 109 13.27 -0.48 5.68
C LEU A 109 12.62 -1.86 5.46
N VAL A 110 11.54 -1.92 4.64
CA VAL A 110 10.94 -3.21 4.31
C VAL A 110 11.94 -4.07 3.52
N GLN A 111 12.15 -5.30 4.00
CA GLN A 111 13.14 -6.20 3.41
C GLN A 111 12.52 -7.04 2.29
N PRO A 112 13.27 -7.33 1.22
CA PRO A 112 12.79 -8.18 0.12
C PRO A 112 12.33 -9.57 0.57
N GLU A 113 12.97 -10.16 1.56
CA GLU A 113 12.62 -11.46 2.15
C GLU A 113 11.22 -11.43 2.79
N THR A 114 10.89 -10.32 3.48
CA THR A 114 9.55 -10.12 4.04
C THR A 114 8.50 -10.04 2.95
N LEU A 115 8.81 -9.35 1.84
CA LEU A 115 7.91 -9.22 0.70
C LEU A 115 7.72 -10.55 -0.03
N ARG A 116 8.79 -11.36 -0.20
CA ARG A 116 8.68 -12.74 -0.76
C ARG A 116 7.77 -13.61 0.11
N ARG A 117 7.99 -13.60 1.42
CA ARG A 117 7.12 -14.34 2.37
C ARG A 117 5.66 -13.89 2.30
N LEU A 118 5.41 -12.59 2.12
CA LEU A 118 4.05 -12.07 1.94
C LEU A 118 3.41 -12.59 0.64
N LEU A 119 4.16 -12.60 -0.44
CA LEU A 119 3.72 -13.15 -1.74
C LEU A 119 3.39 -14.64 -1.64
N ASP A 120 4.24 -15.42 -0.95
CA ASP A 120 4.04 -16.86 -0.74
C ASP A 120 2.84 -17.13 0.17
N ALA A 121 2.67 -16.34 1.24
CA ALA A 121 1.57 -16.50 2.20
C ALA A 121 0.19 -16.18 1.62
N ARG A 122 0.12 -15.49 0.48
CA ARG A 122 -1.12 -15.11 -0.18
C ARG A 122 -1.98 -16.31 -0.61
N GLY A 123 -1.35 -17.42 -1.04
CA GLY A 123 -2.07 -18.53 -1.68
C GLY A 123 -2.86 -18.02 -2.89
N ASP A 124 -4.15 -18.42 -2.97
CA ASP A 124 -5.10 -17.93 -3.99
C ASP A 124 -5.85 -16.66 -3.58
N GLY A 125 -5.62 -16.17 -2.37
CA GLY A 125 -6.29 -15.00 -1.78
C GLY A 125 -5.41 -13.76 -1.69
N ALA A 126 -5.69 -12.91 -0.70
CA ALA A 126 -4.85 -11.78 -0.32
C ALA A 126 -4.01 -12.11 0.92
N ALA A 127 -2.86 -11.48 1.03
CA ALA A 127 -2.07 -11.46 2.25
C ALA A 127 -1.78 -10.01 2.65
N VAL A 128 -1.83 -9.72 3.95
CA VAL A 128 -1.55 -8.43 4.54
C VAL A 128 -0.37 -8.58 5.50
N LEU A 129 0.59 -7.68 5.40
CA LEU A 129 1.67 -7.61 6.36
C LEU A 129 1.16 -6.94 7.64
N THR A 130 1.27 -7.65 8.76
CA THR A 130 0.86 -7.15 10.08
C THR A 130 2.06 -7.00 11.00
N GLU A 131 1.91 -6.21 12.06
CA GLU A 131 2.90 -6.01 13.09
C GLU A 131 2.21 -5.95 14.45
N VAL A 132 2.89 -6.40 15.51
CA VAL A 132 2.40 -6.29 16.90
C VAL A 132 3.14 -5.16 17.60
N LEU A 133 2.43 -4.06 17.88
CA LEU A 133 3.01 -2.88 18.48
C LEU A 133 2.63 -2.74 19.96
N ALA A 134 3.58 -2.28 20.79
CA ALA A 134 3.31 -1.89 22.17
C ALA A 134 2.28 -0.74 22.23
N ASP A 135 2.46 0.27 21.39
CA ASP A 135 1.48 1.34 21.13
C ASP A 135 0.97 1.26 19.69
N SER A 136 -0.27 0.85 19.55
CA SER A 136 -0.96 0.69 18.26
C SER A 136 -1.75 1.94 17.84
N THR A 137 -1.60 3.08 18.54
CA THR A 137 -2.34 4.32 18.27
C THR A 137 -2.11 4.81 16.83
N GLY A 138 -3.21 5.13 16.14
CA GLY A 138 -3.18 5.67 14.78
C GLY A 138 -3.12 4.63 13.65
N TYR A 139 -2.98 3.34 13.97
CA TYR A 139 -2.98 2.25 12.98
C TYR A 139 -4.35 1.57 12.87
N GLY A 140 -4.63 0.96 11.73
CA GLY A 140 -5.74 0.01 11.57
C GLY A 140 -5.48 -1.27 12.38
N ARG A 141 -6.53 -1.81 12.99
CA ARG A 141 -6.45 -3.04 13.82
C ARG A 141 -6.84 -4.26 13.01
N ILE A 142 -6.08 -5.34 13.20
CA ILE A 142 -6.41 -6.66 12.65
C ILE A 142 -7.37 -7.36 13.62
N VAL A 143 -8.62 -7.56 13.19
CA VAL A 143 -9.61 -8.29 13.98
C VAL A 143 -9.64 -9.73 13.51
N ARG A 144 -9.47 -10.67 14.44
CA ARG A 144 -9.47 -12.12 14.16
C ARG A 144 -10.65 -12.81 14.82
N ASP A 145 -11.10 -13.90 14.21
CA ASP A 145 -12.06 -14.83 14.81
C ASP A 145 -11.40 -15.80 15.81
N ALA A 146 -12.21 -16.66 16.41
CA ALA A 146 -11.73 -17.67 17.34
C ALA A 146 -10.80 -18.73 16.71
N ALA A 147 -10.82 -18.87 15.38
CA ALA A 147 -9.93 -19.74 14.61
C ALA A 147 -8.66 -19.00 14.11
N CYS A 148 -8.43 -17.77 14.60
CA CYS A 148 -7.32 -16.90 14.21
C CYS A 148 -7.34 -16.41 12.75
N ASN A 149 -8.45 -16.55 12.03
CA ASN A 149 -8.59 -15.95 10.69
C ASN A 149 -8.77 -14.44 10.81
N VAL A 150 -8.24 -13.69 9.85
CA VAL A 150 -8.50 -12.25 9.74
C VAL A 150 -9.95 -12.06 9.26
N CYS A 151 -10.76 -11.40 10.10
CA CYS A 151 -12.16 -11.11 9.77
C CYS A 151 -12.32 -9.74 9.11
N ARG A 152 -11.56 -8.77 9.59
CA ARG A 152 -11.63 -7.39 9.10
C ARG A 152 -10.43 -6.57 9.60
N ILE A 153 -10.25 -5.42 8.97
CA ILE A 153 -9.34 -4.38 9.40
C ILE A 153 -10.18 -3.16 9.77
N VAL A 154 -9.99 -2.63 10.99
CA VAL A 154 -10.73 -1.47 11.49
C VAL A 154 -9.76 -0.32 11.71
N GLU A 155 -9.98 0.79 11.02
CA GLU A 155 -9.15 1.97 11.17
C GLU A 155 -9.32 2.59 12.58
N HIS A 156 -8.25 3.21 13.10
CA HIS A 156 -8.20 3.70 14.49
C HIS A 156 -9.39 4.61 14.85
N LYS A 157 -9.85 5.44 13.92
CA LYS A 157 -10.93 6.40 14.15
C LYS A 157 -12.31 5.75 14.17
N ASP A 158 -12.46 4.62 13.50
CA ASP A 158 -13.71 3.86 13.40
C ASP A 158 -13.76 2.72 14.44
N ALA A 159 -12.66 2.46 15.16
CA ALA A 159 -12.53 1.36 16.12
C ALA A 159 -13.25 1.65 17.44
N SER A 160 -13.96 0.65 17.96
CA SER A 160 -14.46 0.61 19.35
C SER A 160 -13.30 0.55 20.36
N ASP A 161 -13.59 0.78 21.64
CA ASP A 161 -12.56 0.70 22.69
C ASP A 161 -11.94 -0.69 22.80
N ALA A 162 -12.74 -1.75 22.62
CA ALA A 162 -12.26 -3.13 22.59
C ALA A 162 -11.31 -3.37 21.41
N GLU A 163 -11.64 -2.86 20.23
CA GLU A 163 -10.80 -2.96 19.04
C GLU A 163 -9.51 -2.12 19.17
N ARG A 164 -9.58 -0.94 19.78
CA ARG A 164 -8.40 -0.11 20.07
C ARG A 164 -7.38 -0.80 20.98
N ALA A 165 -7.83 -1.72 21.83
CA ALA A 165 -6.95 -2.52 22.69
C ALA A 165 -6.15 -3.59 21.93
N ILE A 166 -6.54 -3.95 20.71
CA ILE A 166 -5.81 -4.88 19.85
C ILE A 166 -4.43 -4.29 19.51
N LYS A 167 -3.39 -5.10 19.68
CA LYS A 167 -2.00 -4.70 19.42
C LYS A 167 -1.52 -5.06 18.01
N GLU A 168 -2.17 -6.01 17.35
CA GLU A 168 -1.88 -6.36 15.97
C GLU A 168 -2.45 -5.31 15.03
N VAL A 169 -1.57 -4.71 14.23
CA VAL A 169 -1.91 -3.61 13.34
C VAL A 169 -1.67 -3.97 11.89
N ASN A 170 -2.43 -3.31 11.02
CA ASN A 170 -2.22 -3.31 9.58
C ASN A 170 -1.09 -2.35 9.22
N THR A 171 -0.08 -2.85 8.50
CA THR A 171 0.99 -1.99 7.96
C THR A 171 0.58 -1.28 6.67
N GLY A 172 -0.52 -1.72 6.04
CA GLY A 172 -0.97 -1.29 4.72
C GLY A 172 -0.31 -2.03 3.55
N ILE A 173 0.80 -2.73 3.78
CA ILE A 173 1.46 -3.54 2.74
C ILE A 173 0.64 -4.80 2.51
N LEU A 174 0.22 -5.03 1.26
CA LEU A 174 -0.59 -6.17 0.89
C LEU A 174 -0.22 -6.73 -0.48
N ALA A 175 -0.49 -8.02 -0.66
CA ALA A 175 -0.42 -8.73 -1.94
C ALA A 175 -1.77 -9.37 -2.24
N ALA A 176 -2.24 -9.25 -3.48
CA ALA A 176 -3.52 -9.82 -3.90
C ALA A 176 -3.49 -10.24 -5.38
N PRO A 177 -4.33 -11.19 -5.82
CA PRO A 177 -4.56 -11.43 -7.23
C PRO A 177 -5.01 -10.14 -7.91
N THR A 178 -4.37 -9.77 -9.01
CA THR A 178 -4.62 -8.49 -9.70
C THR A 178 -6.09 -8.32 -10.07
N ALA A 179 -6.71 -9.34 -10.64
CA ALA A 179 -8.13 -9.30 -11.03
C ALA A 179 -9.06 -9.09 -9.83
N ARG A 180 -8.79 -9.78 -8.70
CA ARG A 180 -9.59 -9.60 -7.47
C ARG A 180 -9.40 -8.20 -6.87
N LEU A 181 -8.15 -7.71 -6.83
CA LEU A 181 -7.87 -6.37 -6.33
C LEU A 181 -8.64 -5.31 -7.13
N LYS A 182 -8.68 -5.42 -8.47
CA LYS A 182 -9.46 -4.50 -9.33
C LYS A 182 -10.96 -4.55 -9.00
N ASP A 183 -11.51 -5.75 -8.86
CA ASP A 183 -12.92 -5.93 -8.49
C ASP A 183 -13.23 -5.33 -7.11
N TRP A 184 -12.41 -5.60 -6.09
CA TRP A 184 -12.58 -5.01 -4.75
C TRP A 184 -12.48 -3.49 -4.76
N LEU A 185 -11.49 -2.93 -5.47
CA LEU A 185 -11.32 -1.48 -5.60
C LEU A 185 -12.52 -0.80 -6.27
N SER A 186 -13.24 -1.50 -7.16
CA SER A 186 -14.43 -0.96 -7.80
C SER A 186 -15.64 -0.84 -6.85
N ARG A 187 -15.61 -1.54 -5.72
CA ARG A 187 -16.71 -1.61 -4.74
C ARG A 187 -16.45 -0.83 -3.45
N ILE A 188 -15.22 -0.34 -3.22
CA ILE A 188 -14.95 0.46 -2.02
C ILE A 188 -15.70 1.78 -2.07
N ASP A 189 -16.21 2.18 -0.92
CA ASP A 189 -16.83 3.49 -0.72
C ASP A 189 -16.01 4.35 0.25
N ASN A 190 -16.51 5.53 0.56
CA ASN A 190 -15.91 6.47 1.51
C ASN A 190 -16.80 6.73 2.73
N ASN A 191 -17.69 5.81 3.04
CA ASN A 191 -18.61 5.91 4.18
C ASN A 191 -17.90 5.54 5.49
N ASN A 192 -16.98 6.39 5.94
CA ASN A 192 -16.18 6.22 7.14
C ASN A 192 -15.87 7.58 7.78
N ALA A 193 -15.27 7.58 8.98
CA ALA A 193 -15.02 8.78 9.78
C ALA A 193 -14.19 9.87 9.07
N GLN A 194 -13.43 9.53 8.03
CA GLN A 194 -12.60 10.48 7.28
C GLN A 194 -13.17 10.84 5.89
N GLY A 195 -14.20 10.14 5.41
CA GLY A 195 -14.72 10.30 4.06
C GLY A 195 -13.73 9.88 2.97
N GLU A 196 -12.80 8.96 3.28
CA GLU A 196 -11.74 8.52 2.38
C GLU A 196 -11.97 7.09 1.90
N TYR A 197 -11.48 6.77 0.70
CA TYR A 197 -11.45 5.42 0.18
C TYR A 197 -10.25 4.67 0.78
N TYR A 198 -10.48 3.90 1.84
CA TYR A 198 -9.44 3.10 2.45
C TYR A 198 -9.17 1.82 1.65
N LEU A 199 -7.91 1.54 1.38
CA LEU A 199 -7.52 0.28 0.75
C LEU A 199 -7.95 -0.94 1.58
N THR A 200 -7.99 -0.80 2.90
CA THR A 200 -8.42 -1.83 3.84
C THR A 200 -9.88 -2.24 3.69
N LEU A 201 -10.75 -1.35 3.18
CA LEU A 201 -12.15 -1.68 2.89
C LEU A 201 -12.27 -2.67 1.73
N SER A 202 -11.29 -2.72 0.82
CA SER A 202 -11.25 -3.72 -0.24
C SER A 202 -11.15 -5.16 0.30
N LEU A 203 -10.58 -5.32 1.50
CA LEU A 203 -10.37 -6.61 2.16
C LEU A 203 -11.59 -7.14 2.93
N ILE A 204 -12.63 -6.31 3.13
CA ILE A 204 -13.88 -6.72 3.78
C ILE A 204 -14.71 -7.65 2.86
N HIS A 205 -14.39 -7.67 1.58
CA HIS A 205 -15.08 -8.49 0.56
C HIS A 205 -14.35 -9.81 0.24
N ILE A 206 -13.40 -10.22 1.09
CA ILE A 206 -12.65 -11.48 0.95
C ILE A 206 -13.43 -12.66 1.52
#